data_f34be3551767c51d9b984c169a24825b
#
_entry.id   f34be3551767c51d9b984c169a24825b
#
_cell.length_a   1.000
_cell.length_b   1.000
_cell.length_c   1.000
_cell.angle_alpha   90.00
_cell.angle_beta   90.00
_cell.angle_gamma   90.00
#
_symmetry.space_group_name_H-M   'P 1'
#
loop_
_entity.id
_entity.type
_entity.pdbx_description
1 polymer ?
#
loop_
_entity_poly.entity_id
_entity_poly.type
_entity_poly.pdbx_seq_one_letter_code
_entity_poly.pdbx_strand_id
1 'polypeptide(L)'
;MELVFTDHPFLSAPSDEEIVLLAENDPKLLKSLYESHEGRIKASQEDPIRHGFDLEGWQRIADGLKEHNEVLALGGNRSGKTTGCAKLVMQSVVNNTDGHIVCFSQNADTSVKVQQAAIWDMMPKEFKKKTKSIEGYINYSMQNGFTGSSFIFPDTRTRVDFKTYTQFSNNHTLLEGFEFGFNGTKELNIGAWLDEYLGDSNLVNTLRFRLSTRDSKMVIGFTPIDGYTPFISDYLKNVETIETKPAELLDNQEVPVKQYSPDRDASIIYLHSDENPFGGYSRIAKDLRGRSQEDILVR
;
A
#
# COMPACT_ATOMS: atom_id res chain seq x y z
N MET A 1 29.49 20.85 5.86
CA MET A 1 28.73 19.58 5.84
C MET A 1 27.29 19.95 5.50
N GLU A 2 26.83 19.54 4.35
CA GLU A 2 25.47 19.86 3.91
C GLU A 2 24.53 18.84 4.56
N LEU A 3 23.68 19.28 5.49
CA LEU A 3 22.67 18.42 6.11
C LEU A 3 21.57 18.18 5.07
N VAL A 4 21.63 17.04 4.41
CA VAL A 4 20.60 16.61 3.50
C VAL A 4 19.47 15.97 4.31
N PHE A 5 18.43 16.75 4.61
CA PHE A 5 17.18 16.21 5.11
C PHE A 5 16.50 15.48 3.94
N THR A 6 16.30 14.19 4.06
CA THR A 6 15.44 13.47 3.11
C THR A 6 14.00 14.01 3.25
N ASP A 7 13.20 13.95 2.20
CA ASP A 7 11.81 14.47 2.21
C ASP A 7 10.85 13.74 3.17
N HIS A 8 11.38 12.83 3.97
CA HIS A 8 10.62 12.02 4.91
C HIS A 8 10.62 12.62 6.31
N PRO A 9 9.46 13.08 6.84
CA PRO A 9 9.39 13.80 8.13
C PRO A 9 9.83 12.96 9.34
N PHE A 10 9.91 11.65 9.23
CA PHE A 10 10.29 10.74 10.32
C PHE A 10 11.69 10.12 10.15
N LEU A 11 12.23 10.07 8.93
CA LEU A 11 13.55 9.47 8.65
C LEU A 11 14.69 10.49 8.60
N SER A 12 14.39 11.78 8.65
CA SER A 12 15.34 12.86 8.47
C SER A 12 15.58 13.69 9.74
N ALA A 13 15.22 13.18 10.89
CA ALA A 13 15.68 13.81 12.14
C ALA A 13 17.21 13.72 12.21
N PRO A 14 17.91 14.81 12.48
CA PRO A 14 19.35 14.76 12.68
C PRO A 14 19.68 13.80 13.83
N SER A 15 20.82 13.13 13.76
CA SER A 15 21.31 12.29 14.85
C SER A 15 21.55 13.12 16.12
N ASP A 16 21.57 12.46 17.26
CA ASP A 16 21.85 13.15 18.53
C ASP A 16 23.18 13.93 18.49
N GLU A 17 24.19 13.40 17.80
CA GLU A 17 25.47 14.05 17.61
C GLU A 17 25.38 15.32 16.74
N GLU A 18 24.61 15.26 15.66
CA GLU A 18 24.35 16.41 14.79
C GLU A 18 23.51 17.47 15.50
N ILE A 19 22.52 17.05 16.32
CA ILE A 19 21.75 17.98 17.16
C ILE A 19 22.65 18.76 18.13
N VAL A 20 23.54 18.03 18.81
CA VAL A 20 24.50 18.67 19.75
C VAL A 20 25.41 19.64 19.00
N LEU A 21 25.95 19.22 17.86
CA LEU A 21 26.83 20.05 17.04
C LEU A 21 26.13 21.32 16.53
N LEU A 22 24.89 21.22 16.12
CA LEU A 22 24.07 22.35 15.68
C LEU A 22 23.69 23.27 16.85
N ALA A 23 23.38 22.70 18.02
CA ALA A 23 23.05 23.48 19.20
C ALA A 23 24.21 24.36 19.64
N GLU A 24 25.45 23.87 19.49
CA GLU A 24 26.66 24.61 19.87
C GLU A 24 27.07 25.66 18.81
N ASN A 25 26.95 25.31 17.52
CA ASN A 25 27.51 26.14 16.44
C ASN A 25 26.47 27.05 15.76
N ASP A 26 25.21 26.63 15.63
CA ASP A 26 24.13 27.43 15.03
C ASP A 26 22.76 27.11 15.64
N PRO A 27 22.45 27.60 16.82
CA PRO A 27 21.17 27.36 17.49
C PRO A 27 19.96 27.92 16.73
N LYS A 28 20.15 28.92 15.86
CA LYS A 28 19.06 29.47 15.03
C LYS A 28 18.71 28.51 13.90
N LEU A 29 19.70 27.92 13.26
CA LEU A 29 19.51 26.90 12.24
C LEU A 29 18.82 25.70 12.86
N LEU A 30 19.29 25.20 14.01
CA LEU A 30 18.65 24.09 14.71
C LEU A 30 17.16 24.35 14.98
N LYS A 31 16.83 25.54 15.50
CA LYS A 31 15.45 25.94 15.76
C LYS A 31 14.61 25.95 14.48
N SER A 32 15.13 26.52 13.40
CA SER A 32 14.44 26.54 12.09
C SER A 32 14.19 25.12 11.53
N LEU A 33 15.14 24.21 11.71
CA LEU A 33 15.00 22.82 11.31
C LEU A 33 13.91 22.10 12.11
N TYR A 34 13.86 22.30 13.43
CA TYR A 34 12.78 21.76 14.26
C TYR A 34 11.40 22.28 13.85
N GLU A 35 11.25 23.60 13.69
CA GLU A 35 9.99 24.21 13.26
C GLU A 35 9.54 23.69 11.88
N SER A 36 10.47 23.51 10.94
CA SER A 36 10.21 22.92 9.63
C SER A 36 9.78 21.45 9.74
N HIS A 37 10.46 20.68 10.60
CA HIS A 37 10.15 19.27 10.83
C HIS A 37 8.77 19.08 11.47
N GLU A 38 8.45 19.84 12.52
CA GLU A 38 7.12 19.85 13.15
C GLU A 38 6.03 20.25 12.14
N GLY A 39 6.30 21.25 11.31
CA GLY A 39 5.39 21.67 10.24
C GLY A 39 5.10 20.53 9.24
N ARG A 40 6.13 19.78 8.84
CA ARG A 40 5.98 18.62 7.94
C ARG A 40 5.21 17.47 8.59
N ILE A 41 5.49 17.16 9.86
CA ILE A 41 4.74 16.16 10.63
C ILE A 41 3.26 16.55 10.68
N LYS A 42 2.96 17.79 11.00
CA LYS A 42 1.59 18.29 11.06
C LYS A 42 0.89 18.21 9.70
N ALA A 43 1.55 18.65 8.63
CA ALA A 43 1.01 18.55 7.28
C ALA A 43 0.73 17.10 6.88
N SER A 44 1.64 16.16 7.19
CA SER A 44 1.45 14.74 6.90
C SER A 44 0.30 14.10 7.69
N GLN A 45 0.02 14.60 8.89
CA GLN A 45 -1.14 14.16 9.69
C GLN A 45 -2.47 14.73 9.19
N GLU A 46 -2.44 15.92 8.59
CA GLU A 46 -3.62 16.58 8.04
C GLU A 46 -3.97 16.03 6.65
N ASP A 47 -2.97 15.84 5.80
CA ASP A 47 -3.13 15.24 4.46
C ASP A 47 -2.02 14.22 4.17
N PRO A 48 -2.22 12.96 4.56
CA PRO A 48 -1.23 11.91 4.35
C PRO A 48 -0.94 11.62 2.87
N ILE A 49 -1.85 11.96 1.97
CA ILE A 49 -1.68 11.71 0.54
C ILE A 49 -0.69 12.68 -0.09
N ARG A 50 -0.85 13.98 0.19
CA ARG A 50 0.00 15.03 -0.39
C ARG A 50 1.30 15.26 0.38
N HIS A 51 1.28 15.08 1.70
CA HIS A 51 2.36 15.43 2.62
C HIS A 51 2.88 14.25 3.44
N GLY A 52 2.30 13.08 3.29
CA GLY A 52 2.75 11.86 3.96
C GLY A 52 4.05 11.33 3.36
N PHE A 53 4.71 10.47 4.12
CA PHE A 53 5.92 9.80 3.67
C PHE A 53 5.63 8.78 2.56
N ASP A 54 6.68 8.44 1.83
CA ASP A 54 6.67 7.39 0.84
C ASP A 54 7.83 6.41 1.10
N LEU A 55 7.62 5.15 0.78
CA LEU A 55 8.67 4.15 0.85
C LEU A 55 9.07 3.75 -0.58
N GLU A 56 10.33 3.45 -0.77
CA GLU A 56 10.85 3.00 -2.06
C GLU A 56 10.06 1.81 -2.62
N GLY A 57 9.70 0.84 -1.76
CA GLY A 57 8.83 -0.27 -2.16
C GLY A 57 7.45 0.17 -2.66
N TRP A 58 6.87 1.24 -2.11
CA TRP A 58 5.60 1.79 -2.59
C TRP A 58 5.74 2.50 -3.93
N GLN A 59 6.86 3.21 -4.14
CA GLN A 59 7.19 3.82 -5.44
C GLN A 59 7.33 2.73 -6.51
N ARG A 60 8.02 1.62 -6.20
CA ARG A 60 8.12 0.48 -7.12
C ARG A 60 6.75 -0.11 -7.51
N ILE A 61 5.79 -0.19 -6.55
CA ILE A 61 4.41 -0.59 -6.87
C ILE A 61 3.76 0.41 -7.82
N ALA A 62 3.88 1.71 -7.53
CA ALA A 62 3.30 2.77 -8.36
C ALA A 62 3.87 2.74 -9.79
N ASP A 63 5.18 2.57 -9.94
CA ASP A 63 5.84 2.49 -11.24
C ASP A 63 5.43 1.21 -11.99
N GLY A 64 5.33 0.08 -11.29
CA GLY A 64 4.79 -1.14 -11.86
C GLY A 64 3.37 -0.97 -12.40
N LEU A 65 2.51 -0.25 -11.67
CA LEU A 65 1.12 0.03 -12.10
C LEU A 65 1.04 1.03 -13.27
N LYS A 66 2.06 1.87 -13.50
CA LYS A 66 2.11 2.72 -14.70
C LYS A 66 2.45 1.91 -15.95
N GLU A 67 3.33 0.92 -15.79
CA GLU A 67 3.85 0.10 -16.89
C GLU A 67 2.96 -1.10 -17.23
N HIS A 68 2.28 -1.69 -16.24
CA HIS A 68 1.56 -2.95 -16.36
C HIS A 68 0.13 -2.86 -15.81
N ASN A 69 -0.73 -3.77 -16.26
CA ASN A 69 -2.12 -3.84 -15.82
C ASN A 69 -2.29 -4.40 -14.42
N GLU A 70 -1.32 -5.19 -13.95
CA GLU A 70 -1.37 -5.81 -12.63
C GLU A 70 -0.04 -5.64 -11.90
N VAL A 71 -0.13 -5.45 -10.58
CA VAL A 71 1.03 -5.53 -9.70
C VAL A 71 0.73 -6.52 -8.58
N LEU A 72 1.58 -7.54 -8.46
CA LEU A 72 1.62 -8.43 -7.32
C LEU A 72 2.67 -7.93 -6.32
N ALA A 73 2.20 -7.32 -5.23
CA ALA A 73 3.05 -6.83 -4.14
C ALA A 73 3.28 -7.97 -3.13
N LEU A 74 4.43 -8.65 -3.26
CA LEU A 74 4.84 -9.71 -2.35
C LEU A 74 5.70 -9.14 -1.22
N GLY A 75 5.44 -9.55 0.00
CA GLY A 75 6.29 -9.12 1.11
C GLY A 75 5.91 -9.79 2.42
N GLY A 76 6.87 -9.87 3.32
CA GLY A 76 6.68 -10.39 4.66
C GLY A 76 5.72 -9.53 5.50
N ASN A 77 5.41 -10.02 6.69
CA ASN A 77 4.67 -9.24 7.67
C ASN A 77 5.41 -7.92 7.97
N ARG A 78 4.67 -6.83 8.12
CA ARG A 78 5.20 -5.49 8.42
C ARG A 78 6.08 -4.87 7.32
N SER A 79 6.09 -5.39 6.11
CA SER A 79 6.76 -4.75 4.98
C SER A 79 6.04 -3.48 4.46
N GLY A 80 4.87 -3.16 5.00
CA GLY A 80 4.11 -1.96 4.62
C GLY A 80 3.17 -2.14 3.43
N LYS A 81 2.93 -3.37 2.95
CA LYS A 81 2.04 -3.65 1.80
C LYS A 81 0.68 -2.97 1.88
N THR A 82 -0.08 -3.29 2.92
CA THR A 82 -1.45 -2.78 3.09
C THR A 82 -1.48 -1.25 3.15
N THR A 83 -0.54 -0.63 3.86
CA THR A 83 -0.43 0.83 3.95
C THR A 83 -0.07 1.45 2.60
N GLY A 84 0.89 0.87 1.88
CA GLY A 84 1.29 1.32 0.55
C GLY A 84 0.16 1.19 -0.46
N CYS A 85 -0.51 0.05 -0.51
CA CYS A 85 -1.67 -0.14 -1.38
C CYS A 85 -2.81 0.84 -1.05
N ALA A 86 -3.09 1.07 0.25
CA ALA A 86 -4.09 2.05 0.68
C ALA A 86 -3.73 3.48 0.23
N LYS A 87 -2.45 3.87 0.33
CA LYS A 87 -1.96 5.16 -0.15
C LYS A 87 -2.18 5.31 -1.65
N LEU A 88 -1.79 4.32 -2.46
CA LEU A 88 -1.95 4.33 -3.91
C LEU A 88 -3.42 4.38 -4.33
N VAL A 89 -4.29 3.61 -3.67
CA VAL A 89 -5.74 3.67 -3.89
C VAL A 89 -6.26 5.08 -3.59
N MET A 90 -5.88 5.67 -2.46
CA MET A 90 -6.32 7.02 -2.11
C MET A 90 -5.73 8.10 -3.01
N GLN A 91 -4.51 7.95 -3.52
CA GLN A 91 -3.96 8.82 -4.57
C GLN A 91 -4.81 8.76 -5.83
N SER A 92 -5.22 7.55 -6.26
CA SER A 92 -6.18 7.40 -7.37
C SER A 92 -7.51 8.10 -7.10
N VAL A 93 -8.05 7.98 -5.88
CA VAL A 93 -9.32 8.62 -5.48
C VAL A 93 -9.24 10.14 -5.51
N VAL A 94 -8.14 10.71 -5.01
CA VAL A 94 -7.98 12.18 -4.88
C VAL A 94 -7.66 12.85 -6.22
N ASN A 95 -6.90 12.16 -7.08
CA ASN A 95 -6.40 12.74 -8.33
C ASN A 95 -7.32 12.54 -9.53
N ASN A 96 -8.32 11.66 -9.45
CA ASN A 96 -9.22 11.34 -10.54
C ASN A 96 -10.69 11.51 -10.12
N THR A 97 -11.59 11.75 -11.08
CA THR A 97 -13.01 12.02 -10.80
C THR A 97 -13.93 10.92 -11.32
N ASP A 98 -15.11 10.80 -10.72
CA ASP A 98 -16.21 9.93 -11.15
C ASP A 98 -15.78 8.46 -11.34
N GLY A 99 -14.87 7.99 -10.50
CA GLY A 99 -14.36 6.63 -10.53
C GLY A 99 -15.13 5.65 -9.66
N HIS A 100 -14.84 4.36 -9.87
CA HIS A 100 -15.33 3.29 -9.02
C HIS A 100 -14.19 2.31 -8.74
N ILE A 101 -13.86 2.14 -7.46
CA ILE A 101 -12.81 1.22 -7.02
C ILE A 101 -13.45 0.13 -6.15
N VAL A 102 -12.99 -1.10 -6.33
CA VAL A 102 -13.38 -2.21 -5.44
C VAL A 102 -12.16 -2.73 -4.68
N CYS A 103 -12.32 -2.89 -3.37
CA CYS A 103 -11.32 -3.43 -2.48
C CYS A 103 -11.81 -4.76 -1.91
N PHE A 104 -10.97 -5.81 -2.01
CA PHE A 104 -11.28 -7.13 -1.48
C PHE A 104 -10.36 -7.50 -0.32
N SER A 105 -10.93 -8.11 0.71
CA SER A 105 -10.21 -8.68 1.84
C SER A 105 -10.75 -10.05 2.20
N GLN A 106 -10.05 -10.78 3.07
CA GLN A 106 -10.37 -12.15 3.43
C GLN A 106 -11.79 -12.32 3.97
N ASN A 107 -12.17 -11.49 4.93
CA ASN A 107 -13.47 -11.50 5.59
C ASN A 107 -13.86 -10.09 6.09
N ALA A 108 -15.06 -9.95 6.64
CA ALA A 108 -15.58 -8.68 7.11
C ALA A 108 -14.74 -8.04 8.22
N ASP A 109 -14.20 -8.84 9.12
CA ASP A 109 -13.40 -8.35 10.25
C ASP A 109 -12.04 -7.80 9.77
N THR A 110 -11.32 -8.51 8.91
CA THR A 110 -10.10 -8.03 8.25
C THR A 110 -10.38 -6.82 7.35
N SER A 111 -11.52 -6.80 6.64
CA SER A 111 -11.92 -5.64 5.86
C SER A 111 -11.99 -4.40 6.74
N VAL A 112 -12.75 -4.46 7.83
CA VAL A 112 -12.99 -3.31 8.71
C VAL A 112 -11.73 -2.89 9.44
N LYS A 113 -11.03 -3.85 10.10
CA LYS A 113 -9.94 -3.54 11.02
C LYS A 113 -8.59 -3.28 10.34
N VAL A 114 -8.42 -3.76 9.11
CA VAL A 114 -7.13 -3.67 8.40
C VAL A 114 -7.27 -2.83 7.14
N GLN A 115 -8.01 -3.29 6.14
CA GLN A 115 -8.06 -2.63 4.83
C GLN A 115 -8.77 -1.27 4.87
N GLN A 116 -9.97 -1.21 5.45
CA GLN A 116 -10.71 0.04 5.59
C GLN A 116 -10.03 1.01 6.58
N ALA A 117 -9.39 0.48 7.63
CA ALA A 117 -8.61 1.29 8.57
C ALA A 117 -7.43 1.95 7.85
N ALA A 118 -6.70 1.21 7.02
CA ALA A 118 -5.58 1.75 6.25
C ALA A 118 -6.05 2.85 5.27
N ILE A 119 -7.17 2.67 4.60
CA ILE A 119 -7.79 3.72 3.77
C ILE A 119 -8.17 4.94 4.60
N TRP A 120 -8.77 4.70 5.78
CA TRP A 120 -9.13 5.80 6.69
C TRP A 120 -7.91 6.57 7.16
N ASP A 121 -6.82 5.91 7.47
CA ASP A 121 -5.58 6.56 7.90
C ASP A 121 -4.99 7.44 6.79
N MET A 122 -5.08 7.03 5.52
CA MET A 122 -4.64 7.80 4.36
C MET A 122 -5.59 8.94 3.95
N MET A 123 -6.83 8.94 4.42
CA MET A 123 -7.80 9.98 4.06
C MET A 123 -7.42 11.33 4.65
N PRO A 124 -7.46 12.46 3.89
CA PRO A 124 -7.24 13.79 4.41
C PRO A 124 -8.21 14.13 5.55
N LYS A 125 -7.70 14.80 6.59
CA LYS A 125 -8.43 15.06 7.83
C LYS A 125 -9.69 15.90 7.62
N GLU A 126 -9.67 16.79 6.64
CA GLU A 126 -10.81 17.65 6.28
C GLU A 126 -12.07 16.86 5.90
N PHE A 127 -11.91 15.65 5.34
CA PHE A 127 -13.04 14.78 4.98
C PHE A 127 -13.46 13.80 6.10
N LYS A 128 -12.66 13.72 7.18
CA LYS A 128 -12.91 12.80 8.29
C LYS A 128 -13.94 13.35 9.27
N LYS A 129 -14.96 12.58 9.58
CA LYS A 129 -15.87 12.87 10.69
C LYS A 129 -16.14 11.64 11.53
N LYS A 130 -16.08 11.79 12.84
CA LYS A 130 -16.31 10.70 13.80
C LYS A 130 -17.78 10.54 14.21
N THR A 131 -18.64 11.50 13.87
CA THR A 131 -20.06 11.50 14.25
C THR A 131 -20.92 11.69 13.03
N LYS A 132 -22.15 11.22 13.05
CA LYS A 132 -23.21 11.16 12.03
C LYS A 132 -22.81 11.67 10.62
N SER A 133 -23.18 10.91 9.61
CA SER A 133 -23.01 11.30 8.21
C SER A 133 -23.60 12.68 7.95
N ILE A 134 -22.74 13.65 7.62
CA ILE A 134 -23.11 14.98 7.12
C ILE A 134 -22.56 15.04 5.70
N GLU A 135 -23.32 15.66 4.80
CA GLU A 135 -22.88 15.90 3.43
C GLU A 135 -21.49 16.53 3.39
N GLY A 136 -20.60 16.03 2.53
CA GLY A 136 -19.20 16.46 2.45
C GLY A 136 -18.22 15.77 3.40
N TYR A 137 -18.69 14.83 4.25
CA TYR A 137 -17.83 14.10 5.17
C TYR A 137 -18.00 12.58 5.05
N ILE A 138 -16.91 11.87 5.33
CA ILE A 138 -16.85 10.41 5.35
C ILE A 138 -16.78 9.95 6.80
N ASN A 139 -17.58 8.95 7.14
CA ASN A 139 -17.63 8.37 8.47
C ASN A 139 -17.09 6.94 8.48
N TYR A 140 -16.19 6.68 9.41
CA TYR A 140 -15.62 5.37 9.68
C TYR A 140 -15.62 5.09 11.19
N SER A 141 -15.88 3.85 11.56
CA SER A 141 -15.69 3.37 12.93
C SER A 141 -14.85 2.11 12.97
N MET A 142 -14.02 1.96 13.99
CA MET A 142 -13.19 0.75 14.17
C MET A 142 -14.02 -0.53 14.34
N GLN A 143 -15.28 -0.41 14.76
CA GLN A 143 -16.18 -1.54 14.97
C GLN A 143 -16.91 -1.97 13.70
N ASN A 144 -17.39 -1.01 12.89
CA ASN A 144 -18.30 -1.28 11.78
C ASN A 144 -17.72 -0.89 10.41
N GLY A 145 -16.55 -0.25 10.37
CA GLY A 145 -15.96 0.26 9.14
C GLY A 145 -16.71 1.48 8.58
N PHE A 146 -16.63 1.64 7.27
CA PHE A 146 -17.43 2.61 6.51
C PHE A 146 -18.88 2.15 6.42
N THR A 147 -19.83 3.09 6.50
CA THR A 147 -21.26 2.80 6.44
C THR A 147 -21.61 2.09 5.13
N GLY A 148 -22.25 0.92 5.22
CA GLY A 148 -22.58 0.12 4.05
C GLY A 148 -21.38 -0.49 3.32
N SER A 149 -20.22 -0.59 4.00
CA SER A 149 -18.96 -1.06 3.43
C SER A 149 -18.57 -0.31 2.14
N SER A 150 -18.79 1.01 2.13
CA SER A 150 -18.45 1.87 1.00
C SER A 150 -18.36 3.33 1.42
N PHE A 151 -17.72 4.15 0.60
CA PHE A 151 -17.81 5.60 0.68
C PHE A 151 -17.75 6.24 -0.70
N ILE A 152 -18.22 7.49 -0.79
CA ILE A 152 -18.04 8.34 -1.95
C ILE A 152 -17.18 9.52 -1.50
N PHE A 153 -16.04 9.73 -2.18
CA PHE A 153 -15.14 10.83 -1.86
C PHE A 153 -15.77 12.15 -2.33
N PRO A 154 -15.94 13.15 -1.45
CA PRO A 154 -16.76 14.33 -1.74
C PRO A 154 -16.33 15.13 -2.96
N ASP A 155 -15.03 15.41 -3.09
CA ASP A 155 -14.51 16.31 -4.12
C ASP A 155 -14.50 15.66 -5.51
N THR A 156 -14.17 14.38 -5.58
CA THR A 156 -14.00 13.67 -6.85
C THR A 156 -15.19 12.80 -7.23
N ARG A 157 -16.15 12.63 -6.32
CA ARG A 157 -17.30 11.71 -6.46
C ARG A 157 -16.92 10.27 -6.73
N THR A 158 -15.67 9.91 -6.48
CA THR A 158 -15.17 8.55 -6.62
C THR A 158 -15.76 7.65 -5.54
N ARG A 159 -16.33 6.54 -5.96
CA ARG A 159 -16.88 5.50 -5.08
C ARG A 159 -15.83 4.44 -4.79
N VAL A 160 -15.71 4.05 -3.53
CA VAL A 160 -14.90 2.91 -3.10
C VAL A 160 -15.79 1.91 -2.37
N ASP A 161 -15.85 0.69 -2.88
CA ASP A 161 -16.61 -0.42 -2.29
C ASP A 161 -15.66 -1.44 -1.67
N PHE A 162 -16.03 -1.95 -0.50
CA PHE A 162 -15.32 -3.01 0.20
C PHE A 162 -16.12 -4.31 0.14
N LYS A 163 -15.50 -5.36 -0.36
CA LYS A 163 -16.06 -6.69 -0.51
C LYS A 163 -15.14 -7.72 0.14
N THR A 164 -15.61 -8.94 0.30
CA THR A 164 -14.80 -10.04 0.82
C THR A 164 -14.74 -11.20 -0.19
N TYR A 165 -13.68 -11.98 -0.12
CA TYR A 165 -13.56 -13.18 -0.94
C TYR A 165 -14.69 -14.17 -0.67
N THR A 166 -15.14 -14.27 0.59
CA THR A 166 -16.30 -15.10 0.95
C THR A 166 -17.59 -14.62 0.29
N GLN A 167 -17.81 -13.31 0.17
CA GLN A 167 -18.98 -12.80 -0.56
C GLN A 167 -18.95 -13.18 -2.05
N PHE A 168 -17.76 -13.09 -2.67
CA PHE A 168 -17.61 -13.48 -4.07
C PHE A 168 -17.78 -15.00 -4.26
N SER A 169 -17.19 -15.84 -3.40
CA SER A 169 -17.32 -17.30 -3.46
C SER A 169 -18.78 -17.74 -3.28
N ASN A 170 -19.55 -17.03 -2.46
CA ASN A 170 -20.99 -17.31 -2.27
C ASN A 170 -21.87 -16.76 -3.40
N ASN A 171 -21.40 -15.75 -4.13
CA ASN A 171 -22.13 -15.11 -5.21
C ASN A 171 -21.17 -14.64 -6.30
N HIS A 172 -20.92 -15.47 -7.31
CA HIS A 172 -20.03 -15.15 -8.42
C HIS A 172 -20.55 -14.01 -9.32
N THR A 173 -21.84 -13.66 -9.23
CA THR A 173 -22.42 -12.52 -9.94
C THR A 173 -22.29 -11.19 -9.19
N LEU A 174 -21.61 -11.18 -8.03
CA LEU A 174 -21.44 -10.01 -7.17
C LEU A 174 -20.91 -8.76 -7.90
N LEU A 175 -20.13 -8.96 -8.96
CA LEU A 175 -19.50 -7.89 -9.73
C LEU A 175 -20.18 -7.67 -11.09
N GLU A 176 -21.31 -8.34 -11.38
CA GLU A 176 -22.02 -8.14 -12.63
C GLU A 176 -22.59 -6.74 -12.74
N GLY A 177 -22.44 -6.14 -13.92
CA GLY A 177 -22.92 -4.78 -14.20
C GLY A 177 -22.01 -3.65 -13.66
N PHE A 178 -20.92 -3.97 -12.94
CA PHE A 178 -19.97 -2.96 -12.52
C PHE A 178 -18.80 -2.84 -13.49
N GLU A 179 -18.28 -1.62 -13.58
CA GLU A 179 -17.02 -1.27 -14.24
C GLU A 179 -16.16 -0.53 -13.23
N PHE A 180 -14.89 -0.90 -13.13
CA PHE A 180 -14.01 -0.31 -12.12
C PHE A 180 -12.91 0.51 -12.76
N GLY A 181 -12.46 1.56 -12.04
CA GLY A 181 -11.47 2.51 -12.48
C GLY A 181 -12.08 3.86 -12.86
N PHE A 182 -11.34 4.64 -13.61
CA PHE A 182 -11.68 6.00 -13.99
C PHE A 182 -11.67 6.15 -15.51
N ASN A 183 -12.48 7.04 -16.04
CA ASN A 183 -12.49 7.33 -17.46
C ASN A 183 -11.46 8.41 -17.81
N GLY A 184 -10.58 8.11 -18.79
CA GLY A 184 -9.67 9.11 -19.35
C GLY A 184 -8.64 9.67 -18.36
N THR A 185 -8.14 8.86 -17.44
CA THR A 185 -7.16 9.29 -16.44
C THR A 185 -5.79 9.56 -17.06
N LYS A 186 -5.09 10.51 -16.47
CA LYS A 186 -3.72 10.87 -16.88
C LYS A 186 -2.64 10.23 -16.03
N GLU A 187 -3.03 9.70 -14.85
CA GLU A 187 -2.13 9.17 -13.85
C GLU A 187 -2.55 7.75 -13.42
N LEU A 188 -2.27 7.38 -12.19
CA LEU A 188 -2.56 6.07 -11.65
C LEU A 188 -4.07 5.75 -11.68
N ASN A 189 -4.47 4.77 -12.50
CA ASN A 189 -5.87 4.34 -12.66
C ASN A 189 -6.10 3.00 -11.96
N ILE A 190 -6.19 3.01 -10.62
CA ILE A 190 -6.48 1.79 -9.87
C ILE A 190 -8.00 1.56 -9.82
N GLY A 191 -8.46 0.41 -10.31
CA GLY A 191 -9.85 -0.01 -10.24
C GLY A 191 -10.10 -1.12 -9.22
N ALA A 192 -9.06 -1.89 -8.86
CA ALA A 192 -9.18 -2.98 -7.88
C ALA A 192 -7.96 -3.09 -6.96
N TRP A 193 -8.22 -3.37 -5.68
CA TRP A 193 -7.21 -3.74 -4.70
C TRP A 193 -7.62 -5.00 -3.95
N LEU A 194 -6.81 -6.06 -4.08
CA LEU A 194 -6.97 -7.32 -3.37
C LEU A 194 -5.93 -7.38 -2.25
N ASP A 195 -6.38 -7.47 -1.00
CA ASP A 195 -5.49 -7.55 0.17
C ASP A 195 -5.48 -8.99 0.71
N GLU A 196 -4.28 -9.52 0.92
CA GLU A 196 -4.03 -10.92 1.34
C GLU A 196 -4.81 -11.92 0.46
N TYR A 197 -4.64 -11.82 -0.85
CA TYR A 197 -5.35 -12.67 -1.80
C TYR A 197 -4.88 -14.12 -1.72
N LEU A 198 -5.83 -15.04 -1.50
CA LEU A 198 -5.56 -16.45 -1.23
C LEU A 198 -5.75 -17.39 -2.44
N GLY A 199 -6.00 -16.85 -3.64
CA GLY A 199 -5.92 -17.69 -4.84
C GLY A 199 -7.22 -18.13 -5.49
N ASP A 200 -8.26 -17.27 -5.56
CA ASP A 200 -9.41 -17.53 -6.42
C ASP A 200 -9.18 -16.95 -7.83
N SER A 201 -8.77 -17.78 -8.76
CA SER A 201 -8.53 -17.39 -10.15
C SER A 201 -9.78 -16.82 -10.84
N ASN A 202 -10.98 -17.24 -10.44
CA ASN A 202 -12.23 -16.73 -11.01
C ASN A 202 -12.44 -15.27 -10.65
N LEU A 203 -12.11 -14.87 -9.42
CA LEU A 203 -12.20 -13.46 -9.02
C LEU A 203 -11.26 -12.58 -9.86
N VAL A 204 -10.00 -12.99 -9.99
CA VAL A 204 -9.01 -12.24 -10.77
C VAL A 204 -9.44 -12.12 -12.23
N ASN A 205 -9.89 -13.21 -12.86
CA ASN A 205 -10.37 -13.19 -14.23
C ASN A 205 -11.61 -12.30 -14.39
N THR A 206 -12.53 -12.35 -13.44
CA THR A 206 -13.71 -11.47 -13.43
C THR A 206 -13.30 -10.01 -13.32
N LEU A 207 -12.36 -9.68 -12.42
CA LEU A 207 -11.85 -8.32 -12.27
C LEU A 207 -11.13 -7.85 -13.53
N ARG A 208 -10.25 -8.63 -14.14
CA ARG A 208 -9.60 -8.28 -15.41
C ARG A 208 -10.60 -7.83 -16.46
N PHE A 209 -11.69 -8.60 -16.60
CA PHE A 209 -12.76 -8.23 -17.53
C PHE A 209 -13.45 -6.91 -17.16
N ARG A 210 -13.69 -6.66 -15.87
CA ARG A 210 -14.36 -5.44 -15.38
C ARG A 210 -13.44 -4.20 -15.40
N LEU A 211 -12.14 -4.39 -15.35
CA LEU A 211 -11.13 -3.34 -15.41
C LEU A 211 -10.81 -2.92 -16.85
N SER A 212 -10.92 -3.85 -17.79
CA SER A 212 -10.56 -3.61 -19.20
C SER A 212 -11.40 -2.52 -19.87
N THR A 213 -12.64 -2.32 -19.44
CA THR A 213 -13.53 -1.28 -19.99
C THR A 213 -12.99 0.15 -19.78
N ARG A 214 -12.27 0.35 -18.68
CA ARG A 214 -11.72 1.66 -18.28
C ARG A 214 -10.19 1.71 -18.32
N ASP A 215 -9.55 0.71 -18.90
CA ASP A 215 -8.10 0.54 -18.90
C ASP A 215 -7.50 0.74 -17.50
N SER A 216 -8.14 0.16 -16.51
CA SER A 216 -7.77 0.33 -15.11
C SER A 216 -6.95 -0.84 -14.59
N LYS A 217 -6.21 -0.58 -13.54
CA LYS A 217 -5.16 -1.43 -12.99
C LYS A 217 -5.63 -2.16 -11.74
N MET A 218 -4.96 -3.29 -11.45
CA MET A 218 -5.19 -4.07 -10.24
C MET A 218 -3.91 -4.20 -9.42
N VAL A 219 -4.01 -3.96 -8.12
CA VAL A 219 -2.94 -4.25 -7.16
C VAL A 219 -3.36 -5.39 -6.24
N ILE A 220 -2.45 -6.35 -6.03
CA ILE A 220 -2.67 -7.52 -5.19
C ILE A 220 -1.58 -7.53 -4.12
N GLY A 221 -1.95 -7.28 -2.86
CA GLY A 221 -1.06 -7.43 -1.71
C GLY A 221 -1.09 -8.87 -1.21
N PHE A 222 0.08 -9.50 -1.03
CA PHE A 222 0.14 -10.87 -0.60
C PHE A 222 1.33 -11.14 0.33
N THR A 223 1.08 -11.92 1.40
CA THR A 223 2.12 -12.44 2.28
C THR A 223 2.24 -13.95 2.06
N PRO A 224 3.37 -14.46 1.53
CA PRO A 224 3.52 -15.87 1.20
C PRO A 224 3.82 -16.73 2.45
N ILE A 225 2.91 -16.72 3.45
CA ILE A 225 3.07 -17.46 4.71
C ILE A 225 3.05 -18.97 4.46
N ASP A 226 2.18 -19.43 3.56
CA ASP A 226 2.02 -20.84 3.21
C ASP A 226 2.94 -21.26 2.03
N GLY A 227 3.92 -20.44 1.71
CA GLY A 227 4.84 -20.68 0.59
C GLY A 227 4.21 -20.40 -0.78
N TYR A 228 4.65 -21.14 -1.78
CA TYR A 228 4.18 -20.96 -3.17
C TYR A 228 2.82 -21.64 -3.36
N THR A 229 1.76 -20.85 -3.23
CA THR A 229 0.43 -21.30 -3.65
C THR A 229 0.36 -21.47 -5.19
N PRO A 230 -0.59 -22.24 -5.73
CA PRO A 230 -0.80 -22.34 -7.18
C PRO A 230 -0.94 -20.98 -7.86
N PHE A 231 -1.54 -20.02 -7.18
CA PHE A 231 -1.70 -18.66 -7.66
C PHE A 231 -0.34 -17.94 -7.83
N ILE A 232 0.51 -17.98 -6.80
CA ILE A 232 1.86 -17.37 -6.87
C ILE A 232 2.70 -18.10 -7.91
N SER A 233 2.65 -19.44 -7.91
CA SER A 233 3.38 -20.24 -8.89
C SER A 233 3.02 -19.89 -10.33
N ASP A 234 1.76 -19.56 -10.59
CA ASP A 234 1.30 -19.14 -11.89
C ASP A 234 1.80 -17.74 -12.27
N TYR A 235 1.87 -16.81 -11.31
CA TYR A 235 2.48 -15.49 -11.53
C TYR A 235 4.00 -15.57 -11.76
N LEU A 236 4.68 -16.47 -11.07
CA LEU A 236 6.12 -16.67 -11.20
C LEU A 236 6.54 -17.53 -12.40
N LYS A 237 5.56 -18.02 -13.16
CA LYS A 237 5.83 -18.80 -14.35
C LYS A 237 6.32 -17.91 -15.48
N ASN A 238 7.45 -18.28 -16.08
CA ASN A 238 8.10 -17.52 -17.15
C ASN A 238 8.48 -16.09 -16.77
N VAL A 239 8.89 -15.88 -15.52
CA VAL A 239 9.26 -14.56 -15.00
C VAL A 239 10.68 -14.21 -15.38
N GLU A 240 10.92 -12.97 -15.78
CA GLU A 240 12.24 -12.37 -15.90
C GLU A 240 12.56 -11.54 -14.64
N THR A 241 13.75 -11.74 -14.07
CA THR A 241 14.24 -10.85 -13.01
C THR A 241 14.70 -9.56 -13.66
N ILE A 242 14.06 -8.45 -13.32
CA ILE A 242 14.39 -7.14 -13.85
C ILE A 242 15.41 -6.44 -12.96
N GLU A 243 15.24 -6.56 -11.65
CA GLU A 243 16.04 -5.86 -10.65
C GLU A 243 16.22 -6.74 -9.41
N THR A 244 17.45 -6.71 -8.86
CA THR A 244 17.81 -7.43 -7.63
C THR A 244 18.59 -6.50 -6.71
N LYS A 245 18.54 -6.75 -5.40
CA LYS A 245 19.44 -6.13 -4.42
C LYS A 245 20.18 -7.21 -3.63
N PRO A 246 21.41 -6.92 -3.15
CA PRO A 246 22.09 -7.81 -2.22
C PRO A 246 21.26 -8.01 -0.96
N ALA A 247 21.12 -9.25 -0.51
CA ALA A 247 20.51 -9.55 0.79
C ALA A 247 21.60 -9.52 1.86
N GLU A 248 21.66 -8.47 2.66
CA GLU A 248 22.61 -8.36 3.78
C GLU A 248 22.45 -9.47 4.83
N LEU A 249 21.30 -10.15 4.85
CA LEU A 249 20.94 -11.17 5.85
C LEU A 249 21.02 -12.62 5.36
N LEU A 250 21.21 -12.85 4.06
CA LEU A 250 21.19 -14.17 3.43
C LEU A 250 22.47 -14.44 2.65
N ASP A 251 23.62 -14.57 3.33
CA ASP A 251 24.89 -15.05 2.78
C ASP A 251 25.25 -14.53 1.36
N ASN A 252 25.13 -13.22 1.13
CA ASN A 252 25.41 -12.55 -0.16
C ASN A 252 24.56 -13.02 -1.35
N GLN A 253 23.39 -13.60 -1.13
CA GLN A 253 22.47 -13.91 -2.22
C GLN A 253 21.69 -12.65 -2.62
N GLU A 254 21.69 -12.35 -3.91
CA GLU A 254 20.83 -11.30 -4.48
C GLU A 254 19.38 -11.70 -4.34
N VAL A 255 18.53 -10.77 -3.88
CA VAL A 255 17.08 -10.97 -3.79
C VAL A 255 16.36 -10.09 -4.80
N PRO A 256 15.31 -10.59 -5.44
CA PRO A 256 14.57 -9.79 -6.38
C PRO A 256 13.85 -8.64 -5.66
N VAL A 257 13.87 -7.47 -6.24
CA VAL A 257 13.02 -6.33 -5.83
C VAL A 257 11.88 -6.10 -6.82
N LYS A 258 12.11 -6.42 -8.10
CA LYS A 258 11.11 -6.36 -9.16
C LYS A 258 11.32 -7.51 -10.14
N GLN A 259 10.23 -8.14 -10.54
CA GLN A 259 10.18 -9.13 -11.61
C GLN A 259 9.02 -8.81 -12.56
N TYR A 260 9.08 -9.33 -13.77
CA TYR A 260 8.04 -9.15 -14.78
C TYR A 260 7.50 -10.49 -15.26
N SER A 261 6.19 -10.60 -15.36
CA SER A 261 5.51 -11.75 -15.94
C SER A 261 4.81 -11.35 -17.25
N PRO A 262 5.44 -11.58 -18.41
CA PRO A 262 4.91 -11.15 -19.72
C PRO A 262 3.57 -11.79 -20.06
N ASP A 263 3.37 -13.03 -19.70
CA ASP A 263 2.14 -13.77 -19.99
C ASP A 263 0.88 -13.18 -19.32
N ARG A 264 1.10 -12.30 -18.31
CA ARG A 264 0.02 -11.69 -17.54
C ARG A 264 0.02 -10.18 -17.57
N ASP A 265 0.96 -9.56 -18.27
CA ASP A 265 1.17 -8.10 -18.21
C ASP A 265 1.22 -7.62 -16.75
N ALA A 266 2.08 -8.24 -15.96
CA ALA A 266 2.15 -8.05 -14.52
C ALA A 266 3.58 -7.82 -14.04
N SER A 267 3.74 -6.87 -13.11
CA SER A 267 4.95 -6.71 -12.32
C SER A 267 4.79 -7.41 -10.98
N ILE A 268 5.85 -8.08 -10.52
CA ILE A 268 5.95 -8.65 -9.20
C ILE A 268 6.93 -7.78 -8.42
N ILE A 269 6.44 -7.10 -7.39
CA ILE A 269 7.21 -6.19 -6.55
C ILE A 269 7.41 -6.84 -5.18
N TYR A 270 8.67 -6.98 -4.80
CA TYR A 270 9.05 -7.52 -3.50
C TYR A 270 9.25 -6.39 -2.50
N LEU A 271 8.53 -6.48 -1.39
CA LEU A 271 8.58 -5.52 -0.28
C LEU A 271 9.32 -6.16 0.90
N HIS A 272 10.52 -5.72 1.12
CA HIS A 272 11.35 -6.24 2.21
C HIS A 272 11.05 -5.49 3.51
N SER A 273 10.97 -6.24 4.62
CA SER A 273 10.60 -5.66 5.93
C SER A 273 11.68 -4.71 6.48
N ASP A 274 12.93 -4.83 6.03
CA ASP A 274 14.04 -3.94 6.36
C ASP A 274 13.91 -2.55 5.70
N GLU A 275 13.19 -2.46 4.58
CA GLU A 275 12.87 -1.21 3.90
C GLU A 275 11.79 -0.38 4.62
N ASN A 276 11.08 -0.99 5.58
CA ASN A 276 10.04 -0.31 6.35
C ASN A 276 10.55 0.09 7.74
N PRO A 277 10.93 1.35 7.95
CA PRO A 277 11.44 1.82 9.25
C PRO A 277 10.42 1.70 10.39
N PHE A 278 9.11 1.63 10.05
CA PHE A 278 8.03 1.48 11.03
C PHE A 278 7.69 0.01 11.32
N GLY A 279 8.21 -0.94 10.53
CA GLY A 279 7.93 -2.37 10.64
C GLY A 279 8.49 -3.03 11.89
N GLY A 280 9.42 -2.35 12.59
CA GLY A 280 10.08 -2.90 13.77
C GLY A 280 11.07 -4.02 13.44
N TYR A 281 11.63 -4.01 12.24
CA TYR A 281 12.56 -5.02 11.72
C TYR A 281 13.71 -5.32 12.69
N SER A 282 14.31 -4.31 13.32
CA SER A 282 15.40 -4.49 14.29
C SER A 282 15.00 -5.33 15.51
N ARG A 283 13.72 -5.29 15.93
CA ARG A 283 13.18 -6.16 16.99
C ARG A 283 12.97 -7.57 16.47
N ILE A 284 12.36 -7.69 15.29
CA ILE A 284 12.12 -8.99 14.64
C ILE A 284 13.44 -9.71 14.37
N ALA A 285 14.44 -9.01 13.85
CA ALA A 285 15.77 -9.57 13.61
C ALA A 285 16.45 -10.08 14.87
N LYS A 286 16.25 -9.42 16.03
CA LYS A 286 16.74 -9.93 17.32
C LYS A 286 16.04 -11.21 17.74
N ASP A 287 14.73 -11.27 17.57
CA ASP A 287 13.93 -12.45 17.94
C ASP A 287 14.21 -13.63 17.01
N LEU A 288 14.58 -13.38 15.75
CA LEU A 288 14.90 -14.41 14.78
C LEU A 288 16.33 -14.95 14.89
N ARG A 289 17.29 -14.21 15.47
CA ARG A 289 18.69 -14.64 15.62
C ARG A 289 18.89 -15.93 16.44
N GLY A 290 17.91 -16.43 17.12
CA GLY A 290 17.96 -17.70 17.89
C GLY A 290 17.11 -18.81 17.27
N ARG A 291 16.54 -18.63 16.09
CA ARG A 291 15.63 -19.59 15.45
C ARG A 291 16.30 -20.30 14.28
N SER A 292 15.79 -21.49 13.93
CA SER A 292 16.27 -22.22 12.75
C SER A 292 15.95 -21.46 11.45
N GLN A 293 16.71 -21.72 10.38
CA GLN A 293 16.44 -21.13 9.05
C GLN A 293 15.03 -21.45 8.56
N GLU A 294 14.49 -22.62 8.89
CA GLU A 294 13.12 -23.02 8.55
C GLU A 294 12.08 -22.12 9.22
N ASP A 295 12.30 -21.73 10.49
CA ASP A 295 11.42 -20.81 11.22
C ASP A 295 11.46 -19.37 10.68
N ILE A 296 12.56 -18.99 10.03
CA ILE A 296 12.75 -17.66 9.43
C ILE A 296 12.04 -17.55 8.09
N LEU A 297 12.07 -18.61 7.28
CA LEU A 297 11.44 -18.65 5.96
C LEU A 297 9.91 -18.67 6.00
N VAL A 298 9.30 -19.04 7.13
CA VAL A 298 7.85 -19.13 7.31
C VAL A 298 7.22 -17.83 7.84
N ARG A 299 8.03 -16.80 8.15
CA ARG A 299 7.54 -15.52 8.73
C ARG A 299 8.06 -14.29 8.02
#